data_ca5d05a1b51bb75dfc0c7f092f65f14d
#
_entry.id   ca5d05a1b51bb75dfc0c7f092f65f14d
#
_cell.length_a   1.000
_cell.length_b   1.000
_cell.length_c   1.000
_cell.angle_alpha   90.00
_cell.angle_beta   90.00
_cell.angle_gamma   90.00
#
_symmetry.space_group_name_H-M   'P 1'
#
loop_
_entity.id
_entity.type
_entity.pdbx_description
1 polymer ?
#
loop_
_entity_poly.entity_id
_entity_poly.type
_entity_poly.pdbx_seq_one_letter_code
_entity_poly.pdbx_strand_id
1 'polypeptide(L)'
;MPTAAPVTTQSGGGAVTGMPPDLSSMTPVEAADRLFNRVMTAVAAGDSTEAQQFMPMAIAAYDRARPLNTDGLFHLSMLQRTAMQLDAALVTAREILEANSDHLLGLSAAAKAAVELGRSDIAAAYYERVLDVYESQIEQDIPEYVEHAPITDNLRSEAEAFLSGR
;
A
#
# COMPACT_ATOMS: atom_id res chain seq x y z
N MET A 1 -12.45 -61.32 -14.89
CA MET A 1 -11.42 -60.36 -14.38
C MET A 1 -11.86 -58.95 -14.75
N PRO A 2 -12.50 -58.16 -13.86
CA PRO A 2 -12.72 -56.75 -14.13
C PRO A 2 -11.57 -55.93 -13.55
N THR A 3 -10.99 -55.14 -14.38
CA THR A 3 -9.88 -54.20 -14.07
C THR A 3 -10.43 -52.99 -13.33
N ALA A 4 -9.97 -52.78 -12.11
CA ALA A 4 -10.33 -51.61 -11.31
C ALA A 4 -9.57 -50.39 -11.83
N ALA A 5 -10.29 -49.28 -12.12
CA ALA A 5 -9.73 -47.97 -12.42
C ALA A 5 -9.26 -47.29 -11.12
N PRO A 6 -8.16 -46.49 -11.15
CA PRO A 6 -7.71 -45.77 -9.97
C PRO A 6 -8.61 -44.57 -9.70
N VAL A 7 -9.05 -44.43 -8.47
CA VAL A 7 -9.80 -43.28 -7.96
C VAL A 7 -8.78 -42.17 -7.71
N THR A 8 -8.83 -41.10 -8.50
CA THR A 8 -8.13 -39.87 -8.23
C THR A 8 -8.81 -39.10 -7.11
N THR A 9 -8.24 -39.15 -5.92
CA THR A 9 -8.61 -38.28 -4.81
C THR A 9 -8.15 -36.86 -5.15
N GLN A 10 -9.09 -36.04 -5.55
CA GLN A 10 -8.91 -34.58 -5.64
C GLN A 10 -8.78 -34.06 -4.20
N SER A 11 -7.54 -33.76 -3.80
CA SER A 11 -7.25 -33.06 -2.54
C SER A 11 -7.69 -31.62 -2.71
N GLY A 12 -8.87 -31.31 -2.19
CA GLY A 12 -9.33 -29.92 -2.06
C GLY A 12 -8.44 -29.21 -1.05
N GLY A 13 -7.57 -28.32 -1.54
CA GLY A 13 -6.81 -27.40 -0.72
C GLY A 13 -7.75 -26.39 -0.06
N GLY A 14 -8.28 -26.74 1.11
CA GLY A 14 -8.94 -25.76 1.98
C GLY A 14 -7.91 -24.72 2.40
N ALA A 15 -8.17 -23.46 2.12
CA ALA A 15 -7.40 -22.35 2.65
C ALA A 15 -7.42 -22.45 4.19
N VAL A 16 -6.27 -22.69 4.79
CA VAL A 16 -6.11 -22.74 6.25
C VAL A 16 -6.09 -21.28 6.70
N THR A 17 -7.27 -20.77 7.04
CA THR A 17 -7.42 -19.44 7.65
C THR A 17 -6.63 -19.39 8.96
N GLY A 18 -5.66 -18.48 9.04
CA GLY A 18 -4.90 -18.23 10.26
C GLY A 18 -3.42 -18.64 10.26
N MET A 19 -2.93 -19.35 9.26
CA MET A 19 -1.51 -19.72 9.19
C MET A 19 -0.69 -18.61 8.48
N PRO A 20 0.48 -18.21 9.03
CA PRO A 20 1.36 -17.27 8.35
C PRO A 20 1.75 -17.81 6.96
N PRO A 21 1.88 -16.94 5.95
CA PRO A 21 2.39 -17.35 4.65
C PRO A 21 3.82 -17.91 4.78
N ASP A 22 4.16 -18.94 3.99
CA ASP A 22 5.55 -19.42 3.89
C ASP A 22 6.38 -18.38 3.11
N LEU A 23 7.28 -17.73 3.81
CA LEU A 23 8.14 -16.66 3.30
C LEU A 23 9.59 -17.12 3.07
N SER A 24 9.90 -18.39 3.32
CA SER A 24 11.28 -18.89 3.39
C SER A 24 12.03 -18.88 2.05
N SER A 25 11.32 -18.87 0.93
CA SER A 25 11.89 -18.86 -0.43
C SER A 25 11.83 -17.50 -1.13
N MET A 26 11.35 -16.45 -0.44
CA MET A 26 11.13 -15.11 -1.00
C MET A 26 12.26 -14.16 -0.64
N THR A 27 12.48 -13.17 -1.51
CA THR A 27 13.28 -12.00 -1.14
C THR A 27 12.59 -11.23 0.00
N PRO A 28 13.34 -10.42 0.78
CA PRO A 28 12.74 -9.64 1.85
C PRO A 28 11.59 -8.73 1.39
N VAL A 29 11.70 -8.14 0.19
CA VAL A 29 10.65 -7.27 -0.39
C VAL A 29 9.42 -8.09 -0.78
N GLU A 30 9.59 -9.20 -1.52
CA GLU A 30 8.47 -10.09 -1.88
C GLU A 30 7.72 -10.63 -0.65
N ALA A 31 8.46 -10.94 0.43
CA ALA A 31 7.85 -11.35 1.69
C ALA A 31 7.02 -10.21 2.32
N ALA A 32 7.52 -8.97 2.27
CA ALA A 32 6.81 -7.80 2.75
C ALA A 32 5.55 -7.51 1.92
N ASP A 33 5.65 -7.57 0.59
CA ASP A 33 4.51 -7.37 -0.34
C ASP A 33 3.42 -8.41 -0.13
N ARG A 34 3.79 -9.66 0.11
CA ARG A 34 2.81 -10.71 0.42
C ARG A 34 2.05 -10.45 1.73
N LEU A 35 2.74 -9.97 2.75
CA LEU A 35 2.12 -9.57 4.00
C LEU A 35 1.25 -8.31 3.83
N PHE A 36 1.72 -7.33 3.06
CA PHE A 36 0.93 -6.15 2.69
C PHE A 36 -0.39 -6.54 2.02
N ASN A 37 -0.34 -7.36 0.99
CA ASN A 37 -1.53 -7.82 0.27
C ASN A 37 -2.51 -8.55 1.21
N ARG A 38 -2.01 -9.37 2.13
CA ARG A 38 -2.85 -10.04 3.11
C ARG A 38 -3.55 -9.05 4.03
N VAL A 39 -2.81 -8.09 4.58
CA VAL A 39 -3.38 -7.04 5.45
C VAL A 39 -4.42 -6.23 4.70
N MET A 40 -4.10 -5.75 3.49
CA MET A 40 -5.01 -4.88 2.74
C MET A 40 -6.27 -5.64 2.27
N THR A 41 -6.16 -6.94 1.97
CA THR A 41 -7.31 -7.80 1.68
C THR A 41 -8.20 -7.95 2.90
N ALA A 42 -7.63 -8.18 4.08
CA ALA A 42 -8.38 -8.26 5.34
C ALA A 42 -9.07 -6.92 5.67
N VAL A 43 -8.38 -5.80 5.50
CA VAL A 43 -8.97 -4.45 5.67
C VAL A 43 -10.15 -4.25 4.72
N ALA A 44 -10.00 -4.58 3.45
CA ALA A 44 -11.06 -4.44 2.44
C ALA A 44 -12.27 -5.35 2.73
N ALA A 45 -12.03 -6.53 3.30
CA ALA A 45 -13.07 -7.47 3.72
C ALA A 45 -13.72 -7.10 5.07
N GLY A 46 -13.20 -6.10 5.80
CA GLY A 46 -13.65 -5.76 7.15
C GLY A 46 -13.22 -6.76 8.22
N ASP A 47 -12.27 -7.66 7.90
CA ASP A 47 -11.67 -8.59 8.87
C ASP A 47 -10.59 -7.88 9.69
N SER A 48 -11.06 -7.17 10.71
CA SER A 48 -10.17 -6.44 11.63
C SER A 48 -9.25 -7.34 12.44
N THR A 49 -9.66 -8.57 12.70
CA THR A 49 -8.86 -9.55 13.46
C THR A 49 -7.63 -9.96 12.67
N GLU A 50 -7.83 -10.38 11.43
CA GLU A 50 -6.72 -10.76 10.55
C GLU A 50 -5.82 -9.55 10.24
N ALA A 51 -6.42 -8.41 9.93
CA ALA A 51 -5.65 -7.18 9.69
C ALA A 51 -4.75 -6.82 10.88
N GLN A 52 -5.27 -6.81 12.11
CA GLN A 52 -4.50 -6.51 13.32
C GLN A 52 -3.41 -7.55 13.60
N GLN A 53 -3.67 -8.81 13.31
CA GLN A 53 -2.69 -9.89 13.50
C GLN A 53 -1.47 -9.72 12.59
N PHE A 54 -1.66 -9.39 11.32
CA PHE A 54 -0.58 -9.35 10.32
C PHE A 54 0.03 -7.96 10.12
N MET A 55 -0.63 -6.89 10.53
CA MET A 55 -0.14 -5.51 10.39
C MET A 55 1.27 -5.28 10.96
N PRO A 56 1.57 -5.66 12.22
CA PRO A 56 2.93 -5.46 12.77
C PRO A 56 3.99 -6.27 12.01
N MET A 57 3.63 -7.45 11.52
CA MET A 57 4.53 -8.30 10.74
C MET A 57 4.85 -7.68 9.38
N ALA A 58 3.85 -7.12 8.70
CA ALA A 58 4.02 -6.46 7.41
C ALA A 58 4.92 -5.22 7.54
N ILE A 59 4.66 -4.36 8.52
CA ILE A 59 5.51 -3.17 8.79
C ILE A 59 6.95 -3.59 9.07
N ALA A 60 7.16 -4.55 9.99
CA ALA A 60 8.50 -5.03 10.32
C ALA A 60 9.20 -5.74 9.16
N ALA A 61 8.47 -6.31 8.21
CA ALA A 61 9.04 -6.93 7.01
C ALA A 61 9.60 -5.87 6.06
N TYR A 62 8.87 -4.77 5.81
CA TYR A 62 9.39 -3.64 5.02
C TYR A 62 10.58 -2.96 5.70
N ASP A 63 10.53 -2.74 7.01
CA ASP A 63 11.66 -2.15 7.74
C ASP A 63 12.95 -3.00 7.61
N ARG A 64 12.82 -4.32 7.61
CA ARG A 64 13.95 -5.23 7.39
C ARG A 64 14.42 -5.30 5.94
N ALA A 65 13.54 -5.01 4.99
CA ALA A 65 13.84 -5.03 3.57
C ALA A 65 14.51 -3.74 3.08
N ARG A 66 14.69 -2.74 3.94
CA ARG A 66 15.34 -1.47 3.56
C ARG A 66 16.76 -1.68 3.01
N PRO A 67 17.21 -0.88 2.02
CA PRO A 67 16.49 0.26 1.41
C PRO A 67 15.35 -0.21 0.49
N LEU A 68 14.23 0.53 0.50
CA LEU A 68 13.05 0.24 -0.30
C LEU A 68 13.04 1.09 -1.57
N ASN A 69 12.46 0.54 -2.64
CA ASN A 69 12.06 1.32 -3.81
C ASN A 69 10.79 2.15 -3.49
N THR A 70 10.37 2.96 -4.44
CA THR A 70 9.20 3.84 -4.31
C THR A 70 7.94 3.08 -3.94
N ASP A 71 7.68 1.95 -4.58
CA ASP A 71 6.50 1.11 -4.32
C ASP A 71 6.51 0.54 -2.90
N GLY A 72 7.64 -0.01 -2.47
CA GLY A 72 7.80 -0.51 -1.09
C GLY A 72 7.63 0.59 -0.03
N LEU A 73 8.12 1.81 -0.28
CA LEU A 73 7.89 2.96 0.60
C LEU A 73 6.41 3.36 0.63
N PHE A 74 5.75 3.32 -0.53
CA PHE A 74 4.32 3.62 -0.61
C PHE A 74 3.49 2.61 0.18
N HIS A 75 3.74 1.30 -0.01
CA HIS A 75 3.10 0.24 0.76
C HIS A 75 3.32 0.38 2.27
N LEU A 76 4.57 0.64 2.68
CA LEU A 76 4.90 0.87 4.09
C LEU A 76 4.14 2.06 4.67
N SER A 77 4.09 3.18 3.95
CA SER A 77 3.33 4.36 4.36
C SER A 77 1.83 4.06 4.52
N MET A 78 1.24 3.27 3.59
CA MET A 78 -0.15 2.83 3.69
C MET A 78 -0.41 1.97 4.93
N LEU A 79 0.47 1.01 5.22
CA LEU A 79 0.36 0.16 6.42
C LEU A 79 0.46 1.00 7.70
N GLN A 80 1.47 1.88 7.77
CA GLN A 80 1.68 2.77 8.93
C GLN A 80 0.45 3.66 9.16
N ARG A 81 -0.11 4.25 8.09
CA ARG A 81 -1.33 5.05 8.17
C ARG A 81 -2.52 4.21 8.66
N THR A 82 -2.73 3.01 8.12
CA THR A 82 -3.79 2.09 8.54
C THR A 82 -3.62 1.64 9.99
N ALA A 83 -2.37 1.52 10.46
CA ALA A 83 -2.02 1.23 11.85
C ALA A 83 -2.07 2.45 12.77
N MET A 84 -2.54 3.61 12.29
CA MET A 84 -2.57 4.90 13.00
C MET A 84 -1.19 5.41 13.43
N GLN A 85 -0.12 4.95 12.80
CA GLN A 85 1.25 5.46 12.98
C GLN A 85 1.47 6.65 12.03
N LEU A 86 0.68 7.70 12.20
CA LEU A 86 0.53 8.77 11.20
C LEU A 86 1.80 9.60 10.96
N ASP A 87 2.58 9.89 12.02
CA ASP A 87 3.85 10.59 11.86
C ASP A 87 4.86 9.73 11.09
N ALA A 88 4.92 8.42 11.35
CA ALA A 88 5.78 7.50 10.61
C ALA A 88 5.34 7.41 9.14
N ALA A 89 4.04 7.32 8.88
CA ALA A 89 3.49 7.30 7.53
C ALA A 89 3.89 8.56 6.73
N LEU A 90 3.81 9.73 7.36
CA LEU A 90 4.21 10.99 6.73
C LEU A 90 5.72 11.04 6.47
N VAL A 91 6.55 10.54 7.38
CA VAL A 91 8.00 10.44 7.18
C VAL A 91 8.32 9.53 6.00
N THR A 92 7.74 8.33 5.97
CA THR A 92 7.95 7.35 4.88
C THR A 92 7.47 7.90 3.52
N ALA A 93 6.32 8.60 3.48
CA ALA A 93 5.85 9.24 2.25
C ALA A 93 6.83 10.32 1.75
N ARG A 94 7.46 11.06 2.66
CA ARG A 94 8.48 12.06 2.31
C ARG A 94 9.75 11.44 1.75
N GLU A 95 10.15 10.24 2.15
CA GLU A 95 11.27 9.52 1.54
C GLU A 95 11.04 9.30 0.03
N ILE A 96 9.79 9.05 -0.40
CA ILE A 96 9.43 9.00 -1.83
C ILE A 96 9.69 10.35 -2.49
N LEU A 97 9.25 11.44 -1.84
CA LEU A 97 9.37 12.80 -2.37
C LEU A 97 10.79 13.35 -2.36
N GLU A 98 11.68 12.80 -1.54
CA GLU A 98 13.12 13.09 -1.59
C GLU A 98 13.77 12.58 -2.89
N ALA A 99 13.31 11.43 -3.40
CA ALA A 99 13.76 10.87 -4.66
C ALA A 99 13.12 11.54 -5.89
N ASN A 100 11.82 11.83 -5.80
CA ASN A 100 11.04 12.55 -6.82
C ASN A 100 9.95 13.39 -6.14
N SER A 101 10.18 14.70 -6.06
CA SER A 101 9.29 15.66 -5.37
C SER A 101 7.88 15.73 -5.97
N ASP A 102 7.70 15.23 -7.19
CA ASP A 102 6.47 15.29 -7.96
C ASP A 102 5.75 13.94 -8.06
N HIS A 103 6.28 12.92 -7.40
CA HIS A 103 5.72 11.57 -7.46
C HIS A 103 4.31 11.51 -6.89
N LEU A 104 3.30 11.20 -7.71
CA LEU A 104 1.88 11.27 -7.33
C LEU A 104 1.53 10.39 -6.12
N LEU A 105 2.07 9.16 -6.04
CA LEU A 105 1.81 8.31 -4.88
C LEU A 105 2.47 8.86 -3.60
N GLY A 106 3.65 9.45 -3.71
CA GLY A 106 4.32 10.13 -2.59
C GLY A 106 3.51 11.33 -2.09
N LEU A 107 3.04 12.17 -3.01
CA LEU A 107 2.18 13.33 -2.71
C LEU A 107 0.85 12.87 -2.07
N SER A 108 0.20 11.84 -2.64
CA SER A 108 -1.03 11.26 -2.09
C SER A 108 -0.84 10.73 -0.67
N ALA A 109 0.20 9.92 -0.45
CA ALA A 109 0.48 9.34 0.86
C ALA A 109 0.77 10.42 1.92
N ALA A 110 1.58 11.43 1.56
CA ALA A 110 1.91 12.55 2.45
C ALA A 110 0.69 13.42 2.76
N ALA A 111 -0.14 13.72 1.76
CA ALA A 111 -1.36 14.49 1.95
C ALA A 111 -2.34 13.78 2.89
N LYS A 112 -2.61 12.49 2.65
CA LYS A 112 -3.51 11.68 3.49
C LYS A 112 -3.04 11.56 4.93
N ALA A 113 -1.76 11.29 5.14
CA ALA A 113 -1.18 11.25 6.48
C ALA A 113 -1.29 12.62 7.19
N ALA A 114 -1.06 13.73 6.47
CA ALA A 114 -1.19 15.08 7.02
C ALA A 114 -2.64 15.44 7.36
N VAL A 115 -3.62 15.02 6.53
CA VAL A 115 -5.06 15.18 6.83
C VAL A 115 -5.41 14.48 8.14
N GLU A 116 -5.05 13.21 8.29
CA GLU A 116 -5.35 12.42 9.47
C GLU A 116 -4.62 12.92 10.73
N LEU A 117 -3.45 13.57 10.58
CA LEU A 117 -2.75 14.28 11.64
C LEU A 117 -3.40 15.63 12.02
N GLY A 118 -4.43 16.07 11.31
CA GLY A 118 -5.03 17.40 11.48
C GLY A 118 -4.13 18.55 10.98
N ARG A 119 -3.10 18.26 10.18
CA ARG A 119 -2.16 19.25 9.63
C ARG A 119 -2.67 19.76 8.28
N SER A 120 -3.80 20.46 8.29
CA SER A 120 -4.52 20.85 7.06
C SER A 120 -3.71 21.71 6.11
N ASP A 121 -2.84 22.59 6.61
CA ASP A 121 -2.00 23.44 5.75
C ASP A 121 -0.90 22.63 5.03
N ILE A 122 -0.35 21.63 5.72
CA ILE A 122 0.61 20.70 5.12
C ILE A 122 -0.07 19.84 4.07
N ALA A 123 -1.26 19.32 4.38
CA ALA A 123 -2.05 18.53 3.42
C ALA A 123 -2.39 19.35 2.17
N ALA A 124 -2.78 20.61 2.35
CA ALA A 124 -3.08 21.50 1.23
C ALA A 124 -1.88 21.70 0.32
N ALA A 125 -0.70 21.94 0.87
CA ALA A 125 0.51 22.12 0.05
C ALA A 125 0.81 20.88 -0.82
N TYR A 126 0.58 19.67 -0.30
CA TYR A 126 0.71 18.44 -1.10
C TYR A 126 -0.37 18.31 -2.16
N TYR A 127 -1.62 18.63 -1.85
CA TYR A 127 -2.71 18.59 -2.83
C TYR A 127 -2.59 19.67 -3.90
N GLU A 128 -2.15 20.88 -3.56
CA GLU A 128 -1.82 21.92 -4.54
C GLU A 128 -0.74 21.43 -5.50
N ARG A 129 0.32 20.79 -4.96
CA ARG A 129 1.37 20.21 -5.81
C ARG A 129 0.84 19.10 -6.73
N VAL A 130 -0.09 18.24 -6.23
CA VAL A 130 -0.76 17.26 -7.08
C VAL A 130 -1.40 17.94 -8.28
N LEU A 131 -2.19 19.00 -8.08
CA LEU A 131 -2.87 19.69 -9.18
C LEU A 131 -1.89 20.29 -10.19
N ASP A 132 -0.77 20.83 -9.71
CA ASP A 132 0.26 21.44 -10.56
C ASP A 132 0.96 20.41 -11.47
N VAL A 133 1.17 19.18 -10.99
CA VAL A 133 2.02 18.20 -11.68
C VAL A 133 1.27 17.03 -12.29
N TYR A 134 -0.01 16.87 -11.98
CA TYR A 134 -0.79 15.66 -12.31
C TYR A 134 -0.67 15.25 -13.78
N GLU A 135 -0.98 16.17 -14.72
CA GLU A 135 -0.97 15.87 -16.16
C GLU A 135 0.42 15.43 -16.63
N SER A 136 1.46 16.18 -16.22
CA SER A 136 2.83 15.86 -16.61
C SER A 136 3.36 14.57 -16.00
N GLN A 137 2.84 14.16 -14.84
CA GLN A 137 3.25 12.92 -14.18
C GLN A 137 2.52 11.72 -14.76
N ILE A 138 1.25 11.84 -15.09
CA ILE A 138 0.48 10.75 -15.73
C ILE A 138 1.00 10.43 -17.14
N GLU A 139 1.54 11.41 -17.86
CA GLU A 139 2.16 11.20 -19.16
C GLU A 139 3.50 10.43 -19.08
N GLN A 140 4.09 10.32 -17.88
CA GLN A 140 5.27 9.49 -17.67
C GLN A 140 4.83 8.04 -17.44
N ASP A 141 5.36 7.11 -18.20
CA ASP A 141 5.09 5.66 -18.05
C ASP A 141 5.74 5.10 -16.77
N ILE A 142 5.28 5.61 -15.61
CA ILE A 142 5.72 5.14 -14.30
C ILE A 142 4.90 3.90 -13.94
N PRO A 143 5.53 2.71 -13.81
CA PRO A 143 4.80 1.45 -13.59
C PRO A 143 3.91 1.49 -12.34
N GLU A 144 4.37 2.09 -11.26
CA GLU A 144 3.63 2.19 -9.99
C GLU A 144 2.31 2.94 -10.14
N TYR A 145 2.18 3.86 -11.11
CA TYR A 145 0.91 4.55 -11.35
C TYR A 145 -0.14 3.63 -11.94
N VAL A 146 0.28 2.68 -12.78
CA VAL A 146 -0.61 1.66 -13.36
C VAL A 146 -1.00 0.64 -12.28
N GLU A 147 -0.04 0.20 -11.47
CA GLU A 147 -0.29 -0.76 -10.38
C GLU A 147 -1.25 -0.20 -9.33
N HIS A 148 -1.19 1.12 -9.09
CA HIS A 148 -2.05 1.83 -8.16
C HIS A 148 -3.08 2.74 -8.85
N ALA A 149 -3.54 2.38 -10.06
CA ALA A 149 -4.48 3.16 -10.85
C ALA A 149 -5.72 3.65 -10.07
N PRO A 150 -6.37 2.86 -9.19
CA PRO A 150 -7.50 3.38 -8.41
C PRO A 150 -7.16 4.58 -7.51
N ILE A 151 -5.90 4.74 -7.13
CA ILE A 151 -5.44 5.88 -6.32
C ILE A 151 -5.08 7.04 -7.25
N THR A 152 -4.25 6.79 -8.27
CA THR A 152 -3.79 7.85 -9.18
C THR A 152 -4.92 8.46 -9.97
N ASP A 153 -5.88 7.67 -10.48
CA ASP A 153 -7.02 8.15 -11.26
C ASP A 153 -7.97 9.05 -10.46
N ASN A 154 -8.08 8.83 -9.16
CA ASN A 154 -8.96 9.61 -8.28
C ASN A 154 -8.24 10.78 -7.60
N LEU A 155 -6.90 10.83 -7.65
CA LEU A 155 -6.09 11.74 -6.84
C LEU A 155 -6.37 13.22 -7.15
N ARG A 156 -6.56 13.55 -8.43
CA ARG A 156 -6.88 14.92 -8.85
C ARG A 156 -8.22 15.39 -8.24
N SER A 157 -9.26 14.57 -8.38
CA SER A 157 -10.57 14.90 -7.81
C SER A 157 -10.55 14.98 -6.28
N GLU A 158 -9.75 14.14 -5.63
CA GLU A 158 -9.53 14.18 -4.20
C GLU A 158 -8.87 15.49 -3.77
N ALA A 159 -7.83 15.94 -4.50
CA ALA A 159 -7.14 17.19 -4.24
C ALA A 159 -8.08 18.41 -4.41
N GLU A 160 -8.85 18.46 -5.51
CA GLU A 160 -9.83 19.51 -5.77
C GLU A 160 -10.90 19.57 -4.67
N ALA A 161 -11.43 18.42 -4.25
CA ALA A 161 -12.43 18.33 -3.20
C ALA A 161 -11.90 18.83 -1.83
N PHE A 162 -10.68 18.41 -1.47
CA PHE A 162 -10.06 18.84 -0.22
C PHE A 162 -9.82 20.36 -0.19
N LEU A 163 -9.26 20.91 -1.27
CA LEU A 163 -8.95 22.36 -1.35
C LEU A 163 -10.20 23.23 -1.42
N SER A 164 -11.28 22.73 -2.01
CA SER A 164 -12.57 23.45 -2.09
C SER A 164 -13.34 23.46 -0.77
N GLY A 165 -13.07 22.51 0.13
CA GLY A 165 -13.75 22.37 1.42
C GLY A 165 -13.10 23.10 2.59
N ARG A 166 -12.08 23.91 2.35
CA ARG A 166 -11.31 24.65 3.36
C ARG A 166 -11.89 26.01 3.69
#